data_e14b5e08e9f0667c188226f8e99cd092
#
_entry.id   e14b5e08e9f0667c188226f8e99cd092
#
_cell.length_a   1.000
_cell.length_b   1.000
_cell.length_c   1.000
_cell.angle_alpha   90.00
_cell.angle_beta   90.00
_cell.angle_gamma   90.00
#
_symmetry.space_group_name_H-M   'P 1'
#
loop_
_entity.id
_entity.type
_entity.pdbx_description
1 polymer ?
#
loop_
_entity_poly.entity_id
_entity_poly.type
_entity_poly.pdbx_seq_one_letter_code
_entity_poly.pdbx_strand_id
1 'polypeptide(L)'
;QRDDAKFLASIPCSACFNEQRTGKTPTALEVIKLRRLQEERILIITTASSIYQWKEEYETWLGKPCEVCAGTPTNKMKAIGSWTHGLVVSLDSFKETESRSGLVQPILAREPKMVILDEAHKIKNPKSANAKAAFKTKNIPFRLALTGTPAQGKPYDVFSILKFLFPSDFGSYWRFIDEYFEIQDNVVWQGGRPRHFKTYDNFRPDKAAQLQEILNQFSTQRKRKDVMPWLPDKFYQKVKLNPSRDQKKYLRELEETYRTEDIITTGTLDRLVRYRQICLDPTLIGLDGKSPKTEWILQYLKDYPDEQIIIFSKFTSYLIKLSEQLETSWALLVGSTPTKQRGQFIKDFQAGKFKVFLINIDAGKEALTLDAAETTIFTDKFPPIGSIEQAEDRFIASTEEKAHKAHKIIELMIADTFDEQIYKLLEKRKSETDIINNYNQYIKERRKSNGHKSTVPVSGSYQRAV
;
A
#
# COMPACT_ATOMS: atom_id res chain seq x y z
N GLN A 1 -0.34 9.49 22.93
CA GLN A 1 -1.48 10.00 22.14
C GLN A 1 -1.97 11.37 22.66
N ARG A 2 -2.21 11.52 23.97
CA ARG A 2 -2.68 12.81 24.56
C ARG A 2 -1.68 13.96 24.35
N ASP A 3 -0.40 13.71 24.54
CA ASP A 3 0.61 14.74 24.35
C ASP A 3 0.79 15.11 22.87
N ASP A 4 0.74 14.10 21.98
CA ASP A 4 0.72 14.36 20.55
C ASP A 4 -0.51 15.18 20.14
N ALA A 5 -1.70 14.86 20.66
CA ALA A 5 -2.89 15.62 20.38
C ALA A 5 -2.81 17.08 20.88
N LYS A 6 -2.25 17.32 22.08
CA LYS A 6 -2.02 18.68 22.61
C LYS A 6 -1.08 19.48 21.71
N PHE A 7 0.04 18.87 21.32
CA PHE A 7 0.99 19.50 20.41
C PHE A 7 0.36 19.82 19.05
N LEU A 8 -0.30 18.85 18.42
CA LEU A 8 -0.96 19.06 17.13
C LEU A 8 -2.12 20.07 17.22
N ALA A 9 -2.82 20.15 18.34
CA ALA A 9 -3.90 21.12 18.55
C ALA A 9 -3.40 22.56 18.73
N SER A 10 -2.17 22.77 19.21
CA SER A 10 -1.57 24.10 19.38
C SER A 10 -1.18 24.77 18.06
N ILE A 11 -1.09 24.01 16.96
CA ILE A 11 -0.61 24.47 15.65
C ILE A 11 -1.76 24.36 14.62
N PRO A 12 -2.17 25.44 13.94
CA PRO A 12 -3.31 25.44 13.01
C PRO A 12 -3.20 24.37 11.91
N CYS A 13 -2.01 24.22 11.34
CA CYS A 13 -1.72 23.27 10.29
C CYS A 13 -0.63 22.30 10.74
N SER A 14 -0.97 21.03 10.95
CA SER A 14 -0.09 20.06 11.58
C SER A 14 -0.17 18.68 10.94
N ALA A 15 0.78 17.81 11.27
CA ALA A 15 0.83 16.44 10.74
C ALA A 15 1.11 15.39 11.83
N CYS A 16 0.44 14.26 11.74
CA CYS A 16 0.72 13.08 12.56
C CYS A 16 1.38 12.00 11.69
N PHE A 17 2.69 11.88 11.81
CA PHE A 17 3.50 10.89 11.10
C PHE A 17 3.79 9.64 11.93
N ASN A 18 2.99 9.43 12.97
CA ASN A 18 3.10 8.25 13.81
C ASN A 18 2.88 6.98 12.98
N GLU A 19 3.66 5.94 13.24
CA GLU A 19 3.56 4.65 12.55
C GLU A 19 2.14 4.09 12.58
N GLN A 20 1.88 3.11 11.76
CA GLN A 20 0.57 2.46 11.73
C GLN A 20 0.24 1.81 13.09
N ARG A 21 -1.04 1.81 13.44
CA ARG A 21 -1.59 1.29 14.71
C ARG A 21 -1.13 1.99 15.99
N THR A 22 -0.55 3.16 15.90
CA THR A 22 -0.22 3.99 17.08
C THR A 22 -1.36 4.90 17.53
N GLY A 23 -2.56 4.76 16.93
CA GLY A 23 -3.75 5.53 17.31
C GLY A 23 -3.86 6.92 16.65
N LYS A 24 -3.50 7.04 15.36
CA LYS A 24 -3.63 8.31 14.62
C LYS A 24 -5.06 8.86 14.59
N THR A 25 -6.06 7.99 14.37
CA THR A 25 -7.48 8.40 14.34
C THR A 25 -7.95 8.95 15.68
N PRO A 26 -7.80 8.24 16.82
CA PRO A 26 -8.10 8.81 18.13
C PRO A 26 -7.35 10.13 18.42
N THR A 27 -6.07 10.21 18.04
CA THR A 27 -5.28 11.45 18.18
C THR A 27 -5.90 12.60 17.39
N ALA A 28 -6.34 12.38 16.15
CA ALA A 28 -6.99 13.40 15.33
C ALA A 28 -8.35 13.83 15.91
N LEU A 29 -9.14 12.90 16.44
CA LEU A 29 -10.41 13.20 17.08
C LEU A 29 -10.22 13.98 18.38
N GLU A 30 -9.17 13.69 19.16
CA GLU A 30 -8.80 14.46 20.32
C GLU A 30 -8.34 15.89 19.96
N VAL A 31 -7.65 16.07 18.83
CA VAL A 31 -7.32 17.42 18.30
C VAL A 31 -8.58 18.25 18.06
N ILE A 32 -9.66 17.66 17.52
CA ILE A 32 -10.94 18.33 17.32
C ILE A 32 -11.49 18.83 18.68
N LYS A 33 -11.46 17.97 19.71
CA LYS A 33 -11.91 18.34 21.08
C LYS A 33 -11.09 19.47 21.67
N LEU A 34 -9.77 19.34 21.63
CA LEU A 34 -8.87 20.35 22.21
C LEU A 34 -8.99 21.70 21.54
N ARG A 35 -9.32 21.73 20.25
CA ARG A 35 -9.63 22.96 19.49
C ARG A 35 -11.05 23.46 19.67
N ARG A 36 -11.90 22.75 20.41
CA ARG A 36 -13.33 23.08 20.61
C ARG A 36 -14.11 23.20 19.30
N LEU A 37 -13.81 22.31 18.35
CA LEU A 37 -14.43 22.29 17.02
C LEU A 37 -15.53 21.23 16.87
N GLN A 38 -16.04 20.63 17.96
CA GLN A 38 -17.03 19.54 17.91
C GLN A 38 -18.37 19.97 17.31
N GLU A 39 -18.71 21.26 17.41
CA GLU A 39 -19.93 21.85 16.85
C GLU A 39 -19.73 22.40 15.43
N GLU A 40 -18.53 22.30 14.90
CA GLU A 40 -18.17 22.85 13.60
C GLU A 40 -18.17 21.75 12.51
N ARG A 41 -18.20 22.18 11.24
CA ARG A 41 -18.08 21.27 10.11
C ARG A 41 -16.64 20.80 9.93
N ILE A 42 -16.44 19.49 10.10
CA ILE A 42 -15.15 18.82 9.95
C ILE A 42 -15.19 17.95 8.70
N LEU A 43 -14.28 18.20 7.77
CA LEU A 43 -14.08 17.40 6.58
C LEU A 43 -13.01 16.34 6.82
N ILE A 44 -13.32 15.07 6.58
CA ILE A 44 -12.36 13.96 6.67
C ILE A 44 -12.23 13.35 5.27
N ILE A 45 -11.04 13.43 4.70
CA ILE A 45 -10.69 12.86 3.39
C ILE A 45 -9.83 11.64 3.65
N THR A 46 -10.30 10.46 3.28
CA THR A 46 -9.63 9.20 3.55
C THR A 46 -9.71 8.23 2.36
N THR A 47 -9.40 6.96 2.57
CA THR A 47 -9.56 5.91 1.55
C THR A 47 -11.00 5.41 1.50
N ALA A 48 -11.42 4.84 0.36
CA ALA A 48 -12.79 4.30 0.22
C ALA A 48 -13.14 3.24 1.26
N SER A 49 -12.15 2.49 1.71
CA SER A 49 -12.29 1.44 2.72
C SER A 49 -12.44 1.94 4.15
N SER A 50 -11.88 3.11 4.44
CA SER A 50 -11.84 3.64 5.81
C SER A 50 -13.03 4.58 6.14
N ILE A 51 -13.90 4.87 5.16
CA ILE A 51 -14.98 5.87 5.35
C ILE A 51 -15.95 5.51 6.47
N TYR A 52 -16.34 4.24 6.57
CA TYR A 52 -17.28 3.80 7.60
C TYR A 52 -16.61 3.65 8.97
N GLN A 53 -15.35 3.25 9.02
CA GLN A 53 -14.58 3.22 10.26
C GLN A 53 -14.41 4.63 10.83
N TRP A 54 -14.08 5.62 10.00
CA TRP A 54 -13.99 7.01 10.42
C TRP A 54 -15.32 7.54 10.97
N LYS A 55 -16.45 7.18 10.32
CA LYS A 55 -17.77 7.53 10.83
C LYS A 55 -17.98 6.95 12.23
N GLU A 56 -17.79 5.65 12.41
CA GLU A 56 -18.00 4.95 13.68
C GLU A 56 -17.11 5.54 14.79
N GLU A 57 -15.82 5.73 14.52
CA GLU A 57 -14.89 6.33 15.48
C GLU A 57 -15.26 7.79 15.80
N TYR A 58 -15.64 8.60 14.78
CA TYR A 58 -16.08 9.97 14.99
C TYR A 58 -17.29 10.06 15.91
N GLU A 59 -18.32 9.26 15.65
CA GLU A 59 -19.55 9.23 16.46
C GLU A 59 -19.27 8.71 17.87
N THR A 60 -18.44 7.68 18.02
CA THR A 60 -18.07 7.13 19.32
C THR A 60 -17.27 8.10 20.18
N TRP A 61 -16.24 8.75 19.60
CA TRP A 61 -15.34 9.61 20.36
C TRP A 61 -15.88 11.02 20.62
N LEU A 62 -16.64 11.57 19.67
CA LEU A 62 -17.13 12.96 19.75
C LEU A 62 -18.60 13.04 20.19
N GLY A 63 -19.36 11.96 20.11
CA GLY A 63 -20.81 11.94 20.39
C GLY A 63 -21.61 12.80 19.41
N LYS A 64 -21.10 13.06 18.22
CA LYS A 64 -21.70 13.94 17.21
C LYS A 64 -21.94 13.18 15.90
N PRO A 65 -22.99 13.52 15.13
CA PRO A 65 -23.29 12.83 13.87
C PRO A 65 -22.18 13.04 12.84
N CYS A 66 -21.94 11.98 12.06
CA CYS A 66 -20.97 11.99 10.98
C CYS A 66 -21.58 11.41 9.69
N GLU A 67 -21.65 12.23 8.67
CA GLU A 67 -22.17 11.82 7.37
C GLU A 67 -21.10 11.10 6.53
N VAL A 68 -21.53 10.13 5.73
CA VAL A 68 -20.66 9.41 4.80
C VAL A 68 -21.04 9.78 3.36
N CYS A 69 -20.07 10.37 2.66
CA CYS A 69 -20.23 10.75 1.26
C CYS A 69 -19.89 9.57 0.34
N ALA A 70 -20.81 8.59 0.22
CA ALA A 70 -20.63 7.37 -0.56
C ALA A 70 -21.90 6.99 -1.37
N GLY A 71 -21.76 5.99 -2.24
CA GLY A 71 -22.87 5.49 -3.07
C GLY A 71 -23.12 6.32 -4.32
N THR A 72 -24.41 6.48 -4.70
CA THR A 72 -24.82 7.21 -5.90
C THR A 72 -24.52 8.71 -5.81
N PRO A 73 -24.43 9.44 -6.93
CA PRO A 73 -24.28 10.90 -6.90
C PRO A 73 -25.34 11.60 -6.04
N THR A 74 -26.60 11.17 -6.11
CA THR A 74 -27.70 11.68 -5.31
C THR A 74 -27.45 11.48 -3.81
N ASN A 75 -27.02 10.29 -3.40
CA ASN A 75 -26.72 10.02 -1.98
C ASN A 75 -25.56 10.88 -1.48
N LYS A 76 -24.54 11.09 -2.29
CA LYS A 76 -23.40 11.96 -1.96
C LYS A 76 -23.83 13.40 -1.76
N MET A 77 -24.65 13.92 -2.67
CA MET A 77 -25.18 15.30 -2.53
C MET A 77 -26.12 15.44 -1.33
N LYS A 78 -26.92 14.42 -1.01
CA LYS A 78 -27.74 14.39 0.21
C LYS A 78 -26.86 14.47 1.46
N ALA A 79 -25.80 13.65 1.54
CA ALA A 79 -24.86 13.68 2.67
C ALA A 79 -24.18 15.04 2.84
N ILE A 80 -23.79 15.70 1.74
CA ILE A 80 -23.24 17.07 1.78
C ILE A 80 -24.29 18.08 2.26
N GLY A 81 -25.55 17.92 1.82
CA GLY A 81 -26.66 18.79 2.20
C GLY A 81 -27.02 18.70 3.70
N SER A 82 -27.05 17.48 4.27
CA SER A 82 -27.36 17.22 5.69
C SER A 82 -26.18 17.44 6.63
N TRP A 83 -24.98 17.65 6.10
CA TRP A 83 -23.75 17.76 6.88
C TRP A 83 -23.76 18.93 7.86
N THR A 84 -23.67 18.64 9.14
CA THR A 84 -23.62 19.63 10.23
C THR A 84 -22.32 19.57 11.04
N HIS A 85 -21.77 18.36 11.30
CA HIS A 85 -20.57 18.15 12.14
C HIS A 85 -19.46 17.41 11.37
N GLY A 86 -19.48 16.08 11.28
CA GLY A 86 -18.52 15.29 10.52
C GLY A 86 -18.99 14.98 9.11
N LEU A 87 -18.11 15.04 8.12
CA LEU A 87 -18.30 14.48 6.79
C LEU A 87 -17.09 13.68 6.40
N VAL A 88 -17.27 12.39 6.10
CA VAL A 88 -16.23 11.52 5.59
C VAL A 88 -16.41 11.31 4.09
N VAL A 89 -15.36 11.56 3.31
CA VAL A 89 -15.36 11.38 1.87
C VAL A 89 -14.10 10.61 1.44
N SER A 90 -14.24 9.70 0.47
CA SER A 90 -13.05 9.08 -0.10
C SER A 90 -12.31 10.04 -1.03
N LEU A 91 -10.97 9.95 -1.04
CA LEU A 91 -10.12 10.76 -1.93
C LEU A 91 -10.50 10.58 -3.41
N ASP A 92 -10.94 9.36 -3.78
CA ASP A 92 -11.43 9.06 -5.13
C ASP A 92 -12.76 9.75 -5.47
N SER A 93 -13.64 9.96 -4.50
CA SER A 93 -14.89 10.71 -4.69
C SER A 93 -14.68 12.22 -4.60
N PHE A 94 -13.70 12.66 -3.81
CA PHE A 94 -13.39 14.06 -3.60
C PHE A 94 -12.75 14.69 -4.85
N LYS A 95 -11.78 14.01 -5.50
CA LYS A 95 -11.05 14.52 -6.66
C LYS A 95 -11.92 14.72 -7.90
N GLU A 96 -11.55 15.69 -8.71
CA GLU A 96 -12.05 15.93 -10.05
C GLU A 96 -11.14 15.24 -11.08
N THR A 97 -11.73 14.73 -12.16
CA THR A 97 -11.02 14.19 -13.33
C THR A 97 -11.66 14.76 -14.60
N GLU A 98 -11.01 14.61 -15.74
CA GLU A 98 -11.54 15.08 -17.05
C GLU A 98 -12.92 14.47 -17.36
N SER A 99 -13.16 13.23 -16.93
CA SER A 99 -14.40 12.48 -17.18
C SER A 99 -15.43 12.59 -16.06
N ARG A 100 -15.12 13.26 -14.93
CA ARG A 100 -15.97 13.27 -13.74
C ARG A 100 -15.79 14.53 -12.90
N SER A 101 -16.90 15.24 -12.64
CA SER A 101 -16.94 16.29 -11.64
C SER A 101 -16.71 15.68 -10.25
N GLY A 102 -15.76 16.25 -9.51
CA GLY A 102 -15.51 15.88 -8.12
C GLY A 102 -16.47 16.56 -7.15
N LEU A 103 -16.28 16.25 -5.88
CA LEU A 103 -17.11 16.84 -4.80
C LEU A 103 -16.43 18.03 -4.12
N VAL A 104 -15.29 18.49 -4.63
CA VAL A 104 -14.51 19.60 -4.02
C VAL A 104 -15.37 20.83 -3.86
N GLN A 105 -15.98 21.33 -4.93
CA GLN A 105 -16.74 22.57 -4.89
C GLN A 105 -17.99 22.50 -3.99
N PRO A 106 -18.87 21.47 -4.10
CA PRO A 106 -20.02 21.34 -3.20
C PRO A 106 -19.63 21.25 -1.72
N ILE A 107 -18.51 20.60 -1.40
CA ILE A 107 -18.01 20.47 -0.03
C ILE A 107 -17.43 21.78 0.47
N LEU A 108 -16.59 22.47 -0.31
CA LEU A 108 -16.00 23.75 0.10
C LEU A 108 -17.04 24.86 0.25
N ALA A 109 -18.12 24.83 -0.52
CA ALA A 109 -19.26 25.75 -0.37
C ALA A 109 -19.97 25.62 0.99
N ARG A 110 -19.75 24.53 1.75
CA ARG A 110 -20.25 24.35 3.12
C ARG A 110 -19.34 24.94 4.19
N GLU A 111 -18.21 25.57 3.81
CA GLU A 111 -17.26 26.27 4.68
C GLU A 111 -16.78 25.42 5.88
N PRO A 112 -16.14 24.26 5.66
CA PRO A 112 -15.59 23.48 6.76
C PRO A 112 -14.53 24.26 7.53
N LYS A 113 -14.51 24.10 8.85
CA LYS A 113 -13.53 24.74 9.73
C LYS A 113 -12.23 23.95 9.81
N MET A 114 -12.29 22.64 9.65
CA MET A 114 -11.10 21.77 9.67
C MET A 114 -11.19 20.74 8.56
N VAL A 115 -10.03 20.40 7.98
CA VAL A 115 -9.85 19.25 7.11
C VAL A 115 -8.80 18.31 7.69
N ILE A 116 -9.14 17.02 7.73
CA ILE A 116 -8.23 15.91 8.05
C ILE A 116 -8.00 15.16 6.76
N LEU A 117 -6.74 15.07 6.35
CA LEU A 117 -6.30 14.24 5.21
C LEU A 117 -5.63 12.99 5.74
N ASP A 118 -6.38 11.91 5.76
CA ASP A 118 -5.88 10.59 6.16
C ASP A 118 -5.18 9.90 4.98
N GLU A 119 -4.18 9.07 5.30
CA GLU A 119 -3.25 8.46 4.34
C GLU A 119 -2.65 9.50 3.37
N ALA A 120 -2.18 10.62 3.95
CA ALA A 120 -1.67 11.77 3.21
C ALA A 120 -0.57 11.44 2.19
N HIS A 121 0.15 10.33 2.33
CA HIS A 121 1.10 9.85 1.33
C HIS A 121 0.47 9.60 -0.07
N LYS A 122 -0.87 9.48 -0.16
CA LYS A 122 -1.58 9.32 -1.45
C LYS A 122 -1.58 10.56 -2.32
N ILE A 123 -1.20 11.71 -1.77
CA ILE A 123 -1.00 12.94 -2.54
C ILE A 123 0.46 13.20 -2.93
N LYS A 124 1.40 12.26 -2.70
CA LYS A 124 2.85 12.45 -2.92
C LYS A 124 3.24 13.02 -4.29
N ASN A 125 2.51 12.64 -5.34
CA ASN A 125 2.71 13.25 -6.66
C ASN A 125 1.91 14.56 -6.76
N PRO A 126 2.57 15.75 -6.77
CA PRO A 126 1.88 17.05 -6.76
C PRO A 126 1.05 17.31 -8.04
N LYS A 127 1.30 16.57 -9.11
CA LYS A 127 0.56 16.68 -10.38
C LYS A 127 -0.67 15.77 -10.44
N SER A 128 -0.82 14.84 -9.50
CA SER A 128 -1.96 13.92 -9.48
C SER A 128 -3.28 14.62 -9.19
N ALA A 129 -4.39 14.05 -9.65
CA ALA A 129 -5.73 14.56 -9.36
C ALA A 129 -6.02 14.58 -7.85
N ASN A 130 -5.49 13.59 -7.11
CA ASN A 130 -5.59 13.54 -5.65
C ASN A 130 -4.95 14.76 -4.98
N ALA A 131 -3.70 15.07 -5.36
CA ALA A 131 -2.97 16.21 -4.82
C ALA A 131 -3.64 17.54 -5.19
N LYS A 132 -4.03 17.71 -6.45
CA LYS A 132 -4.73 18.91 -6.92
C LYS A 132 -6.03 19.15 -6.16
N ALA A 133 -6.80 18.11 -5.85
CA ALA A 133 -8.02 18.21 -5.07
C ALA A 133 -7.72 18.61 -3.61
N ALA A 134 -6.74 17.96 -2.96
CA ALA A 134 -6.32 18.31 -1.61
C ALA A 134 -5.83 19.77 -1.52
N PHE A 135 -5.08 20.27 -2.50
CA PHE A 135 -4.60 21.66 -2.50
C PHE A 135 -5.72 22.70 -2.61
N LYS A 136 -6.91 22.35 -3.12
CA LYS A 136 -8.06 23.24 -3.14
C LYS A 136 -8.61 23.54 -1.74
N THR A 137 -8.25 22.77 -0.72
CA THR A 137 -8.66 22.99 0.68
C THR A 137 -7.80 24.04 1.41
N LYS A 138 -6.89 24.73 0.72
CA LYS A 138 -5.93 25.68 1.28
C LYS A 138 -6.53 26.81 2.14
N ASN A 139 -7.78 27.15 1.89
CA ASN A 139 -8.49 28.23 2.63
C ASN A 139 -9.17 27.72 3.91
N ILE A 140 -9.18 26.41 4.18
CA ILE A 140 -9.70 25.86 5.43
C ILE A 140 -8.70 26.20 6.55
N PRO A 141 -9.16 26.83 7.66
CA PRO A 141 -8.26 27.36 8.69
C PRO A 141 -7.39 26.28 9.34
N PHE A 142 -7.98 25.12 9.67
CA PHE A 142 -7.28 24.05 10.34
C PHE A 142 -7.09 22.87 9.39
N ARG A 143 -5.84 22.47 9.21
CA ARG A 143 -5.49 21.33 8.35
C ARG A 143 -4.64 20.32 9.12
N LEU A 144 -5.03 19.04 9.08
CA LEU A 144 -4.30 17.95 9.72
C LEU A 144 -4.02 16.86 8.72
N ALA A 145 -2.75 16.52 8.51
CA ALA A 145 -2.33 15.41 7.67
C ALA A 145 -1.98 14.18 8.54
N LEU A 146 -2.50 13.01 8.19
CA LEU A 146 -2.21 11.75 8.88
C LEU A 146 -1.54 10.78 7.91
N THR A 147 -0.39 10.24 8.28
CA THR A 147 0.25 9.13 7.55
C THR A 147 1.33 8.49 8.39
N GLY A 148 1.47 7.17 8.32
CA GLY A 148 2.61 6.46 8.95
C GLY A 148 3.88 6.49 8.10
N THR A 149 3.78 6.92 6.83
CA THR A 149 4.88 6.88 5.85
C THR A 149 4.89 8.18 5.04
N PRO A 150 5.38 9.30 5.60
CA PRO A 150 5.37 10.61 4.93
C PRO A 150 6.21 10.62 3.65
N ALA A 151 7.29 9.83 3.60
CA ALA A 151 8.15 9.66 2.44
C ALA A 151 8.19 8.18 2.03
N GLN A 152 7.33 7.78 1.08
CA GLN A 152 7.25 6.40 0.56
C GLN A 152 8.33 6.12 -0.50
N GLY A 153 9.58 5.97 -0.05
CA GLY A 153 10.69 5.57 -0.89
C GLY A 153 11.55 6.71 -1.42
N LYS A 154 11.03 7.94 -1.46
CA LYS A 154 11.79 9.11 -1.91
C LYS A 154 11.58 10.29 -0.96
N PRO A 155 12.68 10.93 -0.51
CA PRO A 155 12.59 12.01 0.47
C PRO A 155 11.70 13.19 0.03
N TYR A 156 11.66 13.47 -1.25
CA TYR A 156 10.85 14.55 -1.80
C TYR A 156 9.34 14.27 -1.88
N ASP A 157 8.89 13.05 -1.58
CA ASP A 157 7.47 12.71 -1.50
C ASP A 157 6.72 13.53 -0.44
N VAL A 158 7.44 14.08 0.56
CA VAL A 158 6.89 14.95 1.62
C VAL A 158 6.41 16.31 1.09
N PHE A 159 6.92 16.78 -0.06
CA PHE A 159 6.57 18.08 -0.62
C PHE A 159 5.07 18.35 -0.69
N SER A 160 4.30 17.37 -1.16
CA SER A 160 2.85 17.56 -1.33
C SER A 160 2.12 17.70 0.01
N ILE A 161 2.61 17.06 1.07
CA ILE A 161 2.08 17.22 2.42
C ILE A 161 2.42 18.63 2.93
N LEU A 162 3.65 19.09 2.73
CA LEU A 162 4.06 20.45 3.07
C LEU A 162 3.22 21.49 2.32
N LYS A 163 2.99 21.32 1.03
CA LYS A 163 2.15 22.19 0.22
C LYS A 163 0.68 22.17 0.65
N PHE A 164 0.15 21.04 1.09
CA PHE A 164 -1.20 20.94 1.65
C PHE A 164 -1.31 21.74 2.96
N LEU A 165 -0.32 21.65 3.83
CA LEU A 165 -0.31 22.33 5.12
C LEU A 165 0.09 23.81 4.99
N PHE A 166 1.12 24.13 4.23
CA PHE A 166 1.74 25.46 4.13
C PHE A 166 1.90 25.88 2.66
N PRO A 167 0.78 26.15 1.94
CA PRO A 167 0.82 26.45 0.50
C PRO A 167 1.55 27.73 0.14
N SER A 168 1.67 28.71 1.06
CA SER A 168 2.45 29.93 0.86
C SER A 168 3.94 29.68 0.84
N ASP A 169 4.44 28.81 1.72
CA ASP A 169 5.86 28.53 1.89
C ASP A 169 6.34 27.49 0.88
N PHE A 170 5.50 26.48 0.61
CA PHE A 170 5.80 25.37 -0.32
C PHE A 170 4.97 25.45 -1.62
N GLY A 171 4.93 26.61 -2.25
CA GLY A 171 4.15 26.85 -3.46
C GLY A 171 4.70 26.12 -4.70
N SER A 172 6.03 26.05 -4.86
CA SER A 172 6.72 25.53 -6.04
C SER A 172 7.48 24.23 -5.75
N TYR A 173 7.15 23.17 -6.50
CA TYR A 173 7.86 21.90 -6.42
C TYR A 173 9.34 22.03 -6.81
N TRP A 174 9.63 22.72 -7.89
CA TRP A 174 11.00 22.84 -8.38
C TRP A 174 11.88 23.69 -7.47
N ARG A 175 11.33 24.73 -6.84
CA ARG A 175 12.05 25.51 -5.83
C ARG A 175 12.39 24.62 -4.61
N PHE A 176 11.47 23.77 -4.17
CA PHE A 176 11.73 22.81 -3.09
C PHE A 176 12.82 21.79 -3.48
N ILE A 177 12.76 21.24 -4.70
CA ILE A 177 13.81 20.31 -5.18
C ILE A 177 15.16 21.02 -5.24
N ASP A 178 15.22 22.20 -5.80
CA ASP A 178 16.47 22.97 -5.94
C ASP A 178 17.06 23.37 -4.57
N GLU A 179 16.23 23.63 -3.58
CA GLU A 179 16.69 24.01 -2.24
C GLU A 179 17.24 22.83 -1.44
N TYR A 180 16.58 21.67 -1.49
CA TYR A 180 16.88 20.55 -0.61
C TYR A 180 17.66 19.42 -1.26
N PHE A 181 17.67 19.29 -2.59
CA PHE A 181 18.22 18.11 -3.27
C PHE A 181 19.31 18.47 -4.27
N GLU A 182 20.23 17.54 -4.46
CA GLU A 182 21.23 17.60 -5.53
C GLU A 182 20.57 17.19 -6.86
N ILE A 183 20.62 18.09 -7.85
CA ILE A 183 20.08 17.80 -9.16
C ILE A 183 21.20 17.28 -10.04
N GLN A 184 21.06 16.06 -10.56
CA GLN A 184 21.98 15.43 -11.50
C GLN A 184 21.31 15.34 -12.88
N ASP A 185 21.99 15.86 -13.89
CA ASP A 185 21.56 15.72 -15.29
C ASP A 185 22.09 14.40 -15.84
N ASN A 186 21.17 13.58 -16.31
CA ASN A 186 21.47 12.27 -16.89
C ASN A 186 21.03 12.22 -18.36
N VAL A 187 21.75 11.45 -19.17
CA VAL A 187 21.46 11.25 -20.58
C VAL A 187 21.26 9.75 -20.82
N VAL A 188 20.13 9.41 -21.44
CA VAL A 188 19.87 8.05 -21.94
C VAL A 188 19.65 8.11 -23.44
N TRP A 189 20.31 7.22 -24.16
CA TRP A 189 20.12 7.09 -25.60
C TRP A 189 18.91 6.20 -25.88
N GLN A 190 17.87 6.75 -26.51
CA GLN A 190 16.67 6.01 -26.88
C GLN A 190 16.37 6.23 -28.37
N GLY A 191 16.39 5.16 -29.17
CA GLY A 191 16.15 5.22 -30.60
C GLY A 191 17.18 6.11 -31.35
N GLY A 192 18.46 6.08 -30.93
CA GLY A 192 19.53 6.88 -31.58
C GLY A 192 19.53 8.37 -31.22
N ARG A 193 18.64 8.83 -30.32
CA ARG A 193 18.59 10.22 -29.85
C ARG A 193 18.89 10.33 -28.36
N PRO A 194 19.68 11.33 -27.91
CA PRO A 194 19.92 11.58 -26.52
C PRO A 194 18.64 12.13 -25.86
N ARG A 195 18.22 11.53 -24.74
CA ARG A 195 17.13 12.01 -23.90
C ARG A 195 17.69 12.44 -22.56
N HIS A 196 17.62 13.74 -22.29
CA HIS A 196 18.03 14.30 -21.01
C HIS A 196 16.93 14.15 -19.96
N PHE A 197 17.31 13.75 -18.74
CA PHE A 197 16.40 13.73 -17.60
C PHE A 197 17.16 14.05 -16.32
N LYS A 198 16.46 14.62 -15.35
CA LYS A 198 17.03 15.00 -14.06
C LYS A 198 16.68 13.98 -12.99
N THR A 199 17.67 13.59 -12.19
CA THR A 199 17.48 12.84 -10.94
C THR A 199 17.85 13.73 -9.75
N TYR A 200 17.16 13.52 -8.62
CA TYR A 200 17.32 14.31 -7.39
C TYR A 200 17.01 13.47 -6.15
N ASP A 201 17.63 12.29 -6.08
CA ASP A 201 17.37 11.33 -5.00
C ASP A 201 18.21 11.61 -3.73
N ASN A 202 19.28 12.43 -3.82
CA ASN A 202 20.16 12.77 -2.72
C ASN A 202 19.88 14.17 -2.18
N PHE A 203 19.91 14.32 -0.86
CA PHE A 203 19.90 15.64 -0.23
C PHE A 203 21.20 16.40 -0.50
N ARG A 204 21.11 17.72 -0.59
CA ARG A 204 22.29 18.58 -0.42
C ARG A 204 22.83 18.45 1.00
N PRO A 205 24.14 18.66 1.22
CA PRO A 205 24.72 18.66 2.56
C PRO A 205 23.88 19.50 3.54
N ASP A 206 23.72 19.02 4.76
CA ASP A 206 22.96 19.65 5.87
C ASP A 206 21.46 19.90 5.62
N LYS A 207 20.94 19.75 4.40
CA LYS A 207 19.55 20.02 4.08
C LYS A 207 18.58 18.95 4.61
N ALA A 208 19.03 17.69 4.76
CA ALA A 208 18.24 16.65 5.39
C ALA A 208 17.89 16.99 6.84
N ALA A 209 18.89 17.45 7.62
CA ALA A 209 18.71 17.89 9.01
C ALA A 209 17.78 19.11 9.10
N GLN A 210 17.98 20.09 8.22
CA GLN A 210 17.13 21.29 8.15
C GLN A 210 15.67 20.96 7.85
N LEU A 211 15.42 20.06 6.87
CA LEU A 211 14.06 19.64 6.55
C LEU A 211 13.43 18.89 7.73
N GLN A 212 14.18 18.02 8.40
CA GLN A 212 13.70 17.31 9.59
C GLN A 212 13.36 18.27 10.73
N GLU A 213 14.15 19.30 10.94
CA GLU A 213 13.88 20.34 11.94
C GLU A 213 12.57 21.10 11.63
N ILE A 214 12.35 21.46 10.36
CA ILE A 214 11.09 22.07 9.91
C ILE A 214 9.92 21.11 10.18
N LEU A 215 10.02 19.82 9.83
CA LEU A 215 8.98 18.85 10.10
C LEU A 215 8.68 18.70 11.59
N ASN A 216 9.68 18.73 12.45
CA ASN A 216 9.52 18.62 13.89
C ASN A 216 8.74 19.79 14.52
N GLN A 217 8.70 20.96 13.85
CA GLN A 217 7.95 22.13 14.35
C GLN A 217 6.43 21.96 14.29
N PHE A 218 5.92 21.11 13.39
CA PHE A 218 4.47 20.97 13.19
C PHE A 218 4.00 19.51 13.10
N SER A 219 4.90 18.54 13.26
CA SER A 219 4.52 17.13 13.18
C SER A 219 4.97 16.32 14.39
N THR A 220 4.21 15.26 14.66
CA THR A 220 4.62 14.21 15.58
C THR A 220 5.08 12.98 14.80
N GLN A 221 6.09 12.31 15.30
CA GLN A 221 6.57 11.05 14.75
C GLN A 221 6.88 10.07 15.88
N ARG A 222 6.09 9.00 15.97
CA ARG A 222 6.27 7.94 16.98
C ARG A 222 6.48 6.61 16.28
N LYS A 223 7.53 5.90 16.66
CA LYS A 223 7.72 4.51 16.24
C LYS A 223 6.86 3.61 17.11
N ARG A 224 6.29 2.59 16.53
CA ARG A 224 5.42 1.64 17.23
C ARG A 224 6.13 0.97 18.41
N LYS A 225 7.37 0.54 18.21
CA LYS A 225 8.14 -0.10 19.28
C LYS A 225 8.42 0.80 20.47
N ASP A 226 8.42 2.13 20.29
CA ASP A 226 8.64 3.08 21.39
C ASP A 226 7.37 3.30 22.22
N VAL A 227 6.19 3.18 21.59
CA VAL A 227 4.88 3.41 22.24
C VAL A 227 4.14 2.13 22.61
N MET A 228 4.58 0.99 22.09
CA MET A 228 4.04 -0.34 22.35
C MET A 228 5.19 -1.33 22.61
N PRO A 229 5.99 -1.14 23.69
CA PRO A 229 7.14 -2.00 23.97
C PRO A 229 6.73 -3.45 24.31
N TRP A 230 5.48 -3.66 24.63
CA TRP A 230 4.86 -4.96 24.91
C TRP A 230 4.55 -5.78 23.64
N LEU A 231 4.65 -5.19 22.44
CA LEU A 231 4.44 -5.94 21.20
C LEU A 231 5.57 -6.95 21.00
N PRO A 232 5.24 -8.24 20.80
CA PRO A 232 6.24 -9.23 20.47
C PRO A 232 6.85 -8.95 19.10
N ASP A 233 8.11 -9.31 18.94
CA ASP A 233 8.79 -9.25 17.66
C ASP A 233 8.10 -10.16 16.64
N LYS A 234 8.10 -9.73 15.39
CA LYS A 234 7.66 -10.56 14.28
C LYS A 234 8.70 -11.65 14.03
N PHE A 235 8.29 -12.89 14.04
CA PHE A 235 9.16 -14.01 13.71
C PHE A 235 9.04 -14.38 12.24
N TYR A 236 10.09 -14.13 11.45
CA TYR A 236 10.11 -14.46 10.03
C TYR A 236 10.73 -15.82 9.78
N GLN A 237 9.97 -16.71 9.12
CA GLN A 237 10.43 -18.00 8.66
C GLN A 237 10.43 -18.02 7.13
N LYS A 238 11.63 -18.12 6.52
CA LYS A 238 11.79 -18.29 5.08
C LYS A 238 11.79 -19.78 4.74
N VAL A 239 10.85 -20.17 3.90
CA VAL A 239 10.71 -21.56 3.43
C VAL A 239 11.09 -21.61 1.96
N LYS A 240 12.24 -22.24 1.67
CA LYS A 240 12.72 -22.46 0.32
C LYS A 240 12.25 -23.84 -0.16
N LEU A 241 11.44 -23.84 -1.20
CA LEU A 241 10.87 -25.03 -1.80
C LEU A 241 11.56 -25.34 -3.13
N ASN A 242 11.90 -26.59 -3.34
CA ASN A 242 12.43 -27.01 -4.63
C ASN A 242 11.35 -26.88 -5.71
N PRO A 243 11.65 -26.29 -6.88
CA PRO A 243 10.70 -26.27 -7.98
C PRO A 243 10.36 -27.70 -8.43
N SER A 244 9.10 -27.94 -8.80
CA SER A 244 8.69 -29.19 -9.44
C SER A 244 9.41 -29.39 -10.77
N ARG A 245 9.36 -30.63 -11.31
CA ARG A 245 9.97 -30.94 -12.62
C ARG A 245 9.40 -30.02 -13.71
N ASP A 246 8.09 -29.82 -13.69
CA ASP A 246 7.39 -29.03 -14.70
C ASP A 246 7.72 -27.54 -14.53
N GLN A 247 7.75 -27.01 -13.30
CA GLN A 247 8.20 -25.64 -13.05
C GLN A 247 9.63 -25.41 -13.57
N LYS A 248 10.56 -26.34 -13.32
CA LYS A 248 11.94 -26.24 -13.85
C LYS A 248 11.96 -26.16 -15.38
N LYS A 249 11.16 -27.00 -16.06
CA LYS A 249 11.03 -26.98 -17.52
C LYS A 249 10.53 -25.61 -18.00
N TYR A 250 9.39 -25.14 -17.50
CA TYR A 250 8.75 -23.90 -17.95
C TYR A 250 9.58 -22.66 -17.64
N LEU A 251 10.18 -22.58 -16.46
CA LEU A 251 11.06 -21.46 -16.10
C LEU A 251 12.28 -21.41 -17.03
N ARG A 252 12.89 -22.55 -17.32
CA ARG A 252 14.03 -22.63 -18.25
C ARG A 252 13.63 -22.21 -19.67
N GLU A 253 12.52 -22.70 -20.19
CA GLU A 253 12.01 -22.29 -21.50
C GLU A 253 11.76 -20.79 -21.57
N LEU A 254 11.11 -20.20 -20.53
CA LEU A 254 10.86 -18.79 -20.46
C LEU A 254 12.15 -17.94 -20.36
N GLU A 255 13.17 -18.44 -19.65
CA GLU A 255 14.49 -17.80 -19.54
C GLU A 255 15.25 -17.82 -20.87
N GLU A 256 15.20 -18.93 -21.60
CA GLU A 256 15.97 -19.14 -22.83
C GLU A 256 15.29 -18.52 -24.07
N THR A 257 13.98 -18.72 -24.22
CA THR A 257 13.27 -18.42 -25.47
C THR A 257 12.24 -17.29 -25.35
N TYR A 258 11.99 -16.76 -24.15
CA TYR A 258 10.94 -15.78 -23.84
C TYR A 258 9.51 -16.30 -24.04
N ARG A 259 9.36 -17.60 -24.17
CA ARG A 259 8.08 -18.32 -24.27
C ARG A 259 8.17 -19.66 -23.57
N THR A 260 7.03 -20.20 -23.21
CA THR A 260 6.92 -21.57 -22.73
C THR A 260 5.60 -22.14 -23.25
N GLU A 261 5.63 -23.31 -23.87
CA GLU A 261 4.49 -23.87 -24.59
C GLU A 261 3.85 -22.80 -25.53
N ASP A 262 2.55 -22.58 -25.46
CA ASP A 262 1.82 -21.60 -26.25
C ASP A 262 1.89 -20.16 -25.68
N ILE A 263 2.56 -19.95 -24.54
CA ILE A 263 2.64 -18.65 -23.89
C ILE A 263 3.83 -17.88 -24.45
N ILE A 264 3.54 -16.79 -25.16
CA ILE A 264 4.53 -15.87 -25.71
C ILE A 264 4.52 -14.59 -24.90
N THR A 265 5.70 -14.16 -24.41
CA THR A 265 5.82 -12.91 -23.64
C THR A 265 6.28 -11.75 -24.53
N THR A 266 5.57 -10.61 -24.42
CA THR A 266 5.79 -9.44 -25.27
C THR A 266 6.79 -8.44 -24.68
N GLY A 267 7.10 -8.54 -23.40
CA GLY A 267 8.03 -7.62 -22.73
C GLY A 267 8.52 -8.14 -21.38
N THR A 268 9.43 -7.37 -20.77
CA THR A 268 10.06 -7.75 -19.50
C THR A 268 9.05 -7.90 -18.36
N LEU A 269 8.11 -6.96 -18.25
CA LEU A 269 7.10 -6.98 -17.19
C LEU A 269 6.16 -8.18 -17.34
N ASP A 270 5.66 -8.42 -18.55
CA ASP A 270 4.82 -9.58 -18.85
C ASP A 270 5.54 -10.88 -18.52
N ARG A 271 6.81 -11.02 -18.92
CA ARG A 271 7.64 -12.16 -18.60
C ARG A 271 7.82 -12.36 -17.09
N LEU A 272 8.09 -11.29 -16.36
CA LEU A 272 8.23 -11.35 -14.90
C LEU A 272 6.92 -11.76 -14.24
N VAL A 273 5.77 -11.30 -14.73
CA VAL A 273 4.47 -11.75 -14.22
C VAL A 273 4.26 -13.24 -14.48
N ARG A 274 4.52 -13.74 -15.70
CA ARG A 274 4.41 -15.16 -16.03
C ARG A 274 5.40 -16.01 -15.21
N TYR A 275 6.64 -15.55 -15.06
CA TYR A 275 7.64 -16.19 -14.24
C TYR A 275 7.16 -16.41 -12.80
N ARG A 276 6.60 -15.37 -12.19
CA ARG A 276 6.04 -15.43 -10.83
C ARG A 276 4.81 -16.36 -10.77
N GLN A 277 3.96 -16.36 -11.78
CA GLN A 277 2.82 -17.28 -11.86
C GLN A 277 3.28 -18.74 -11.94
N ILE A 278 4.32 -19.06 -12.74
CA ILE A 278 4.91 -20.40 -12.80
C ILE A 278 5.50 -20.79 -11.43
N CYS A 279 6.24 -19.90 -10.77
CA CYS A 279 6.79 -20.16 -9.44
C CYS A 279 5.68 -20.35 -8.39
N LEU A 280 4.53 -19.72 -8.54
CA LEU A 280 3.40 -19.86 -7.63
C LEU A 280 2.60 -21.13 -7.93
N ASP A 281 2.07 -21.25 -9.13
CA ASP A 281 1.34 -22.43 -9.64
C ASP A 281 1.28 -22.35 -11.17
N PRO A 282 1.88 -23.28 -11.92
CA PRO A 282 1.88 -23.26 -13.38
C PRO A 282 0.48 -23.24 -14.00
N THR A 283 -0.48 -23.87 -13.35
CA THR A 283 -1.84 -23.99 -13.85
C THR A 283 -2.62 -22.67 -13.89
N LEU A 284 -2.10 -21.61 -13.23
CA LEU A 284 -2.66 -20.26 -13.33
C LEU A 284 -2.61 -19.66 -14.74
N ILE A 285 -1.74 -20.21 -15.57
CA ILE A 285 -1.53 -19.78 -16.95
C ILE A 285 -1.78 -20.91 -17.96
N GLY A 286 -2.52 -21.95 -17.54
CA GLY A 286 -2.90 -23.06 -18.41
C GLY A 286 -1.83 -24.11 -18.64
N LEU A 287 -0.73 -24.09 -17.88
CA LEU A 287 0.31 -25.11 -17.94
C LEU A 287 0.03 -26.22 -16.93
N ASP A 288 0.34 -27.46 -17.30
CA ASP A 288 0.24 -28.57 -16.37
C ASP A 288 1.34 -28.54 -15.31
N GLY A 289 1.11 -29.18 -14.18
CA GLY A 289 2.12 -29.36 -13.14
C GLY A 289 1.63 -29.13 -11.72
N LYS A 290 2.47 -29.50 -10.78
CA LYS A 290 2.22 -29.34 -9.35
C LYS A 290 2.82 -28.04 -8.82
N SER A 291 2.15 -27.45 -7.83
CA SER A 291 2.65 -26.30 -7.08
C SER A 291 3.24 -26.74 -5.73
N PRO A 292 4.56 -26.74 -5.56
CA PRO A 292 5.17 -27.00 -4.25
C PRO A 292 4.71 -26.08 -3.16
N LYS A 293 4.36 -24.81 -3.49
CA LYS A 293 3.81 -23.85 -2.53
C LYS A 293 2.43 -24.28 -2.05
N THR A 294 1.57 -24.73 -2.96
CA THR A 294 0.23 -25.23 -2.61
C THR A 294 0.33 -26.52 -1.77
N GLU A 295 1.16 -27.48 -2.20
CA GLU A 295 1.37 -28.73 -1.46
C GLU A 295 1.87 -28.45 -0.04
N TRP A 296 2.81 -27.52 0.11
CA TRP A 296 3.32 -27.13 1.41
C TRP A 296 2.24 -26.47 2.30
N ILE A 297 1.42 -25.58 1.74
CA ILE A 297 0.33 -24.95 2.47
C ILE A 297 -0.68 -25.99 2.96
N LEU A 298 -1.11 -26.88 2.08
CA LEU A 298 -2.07 -27.93 2.44
C LEU A 298 -1.52 -28.85 3.54
N GLN A 299 -0.23 -29.16 3.47
CA GLN A 299 0.42 -29.95 4.52
C GLN A 299 0.52 -29.16 5.83
N TYR A 300 0.90 -27.87 5.78
CA TYR A 300 0.94 -27.02 6.97
C TYR A 300 -0.41 -26.92 7.67
N LEU A 301 -1.50 -26.80 6.92
CA LEU A 301 -2.86 -26.74 7.49
C LEU A 301 -3.27 -28.07 8.17
N LYS A 302 -2.76 -29.20 7.70
CA LYS A 302 -2.97 -30.51 8.34
C LYS A 302 -2.14 -30.67 9.59
N ASP A 303 -0.92 -30.14 9.60
CA ASP A 303 0.00 -30.21 10.75
C ASP A 303 -0.43 -29.27 11.90
N TYR A 304 -1.13 -28.16 11.57
CA TYR A 304 -1.59 -27.15 12.52
C TYR A 304 -3.11 -26.90 12.41
N PRO A 305 -3.95 -27.90 12.74
CA PRO A 305 -5.40 -27.82 12.51
C PRO A 305 -6.14 -26.79 13.40
N ASP A 306 -5.52 -26.38 14.49
CA ASP A 306 -6.13 -25.44 15.45
C ASP A 306 -5.70 -23.99 15.26
N GLU A 307 -4.68 -23.71 14.45
CA GLU A 307 -4.22 -22.34 14.19
C GLU A 307 -5.18 -21.57 13.27
N GLN A 308 -5.42 -20.31 13.59
CA GLN A 308 -6.02 -19.36 12.64
C GLN A 308 -4.92 -18.75 11.76
N ILE A 309 -5.07 -18.90 10.45
CA ILE A 309 -4.02 -18.61 9.49
C ILE A 309 -4.51 -17.60 8.44
N ILE A 310 -3.68 -16.59 8.17
CA ILE A 310 -3.88 -15.69 7.04
C ILE A 310 -2.95 -16.10 5.91
N ILE A 311 -3.47 -16.19 4.68
CA ILE A 311 -2.69 -16.47 3.49
C ILE A 311 -2.79 -15.28 2.53
N PHE A 312 -1.67 -14.64 2.27
CA PHE A 312 -1.57 -13.53 1.33
C PHE A 312 -1.00 -13.95 -0.02
N SER A 313 -1.61 -13.47 -1.09
CA SER A 313 -1.06 -13.52 -2.44
C SER A 313 -1.37 -12.24 -3.23
N LYS A 314 -0.52 -11.90 -4.19
CA LYS A 314 -0.79 -10.88 -5.22
C LYS A 314 -1.77 -11.36 -6.29
N PHE A 315 -1.85 -12.67 -6.49
CA PHE A 315 -2.66 -13.27 -7.54
C PHE A 315 -4.00 -13.78 -7.00
N THR A 316 -5.08 -13.05 -7.31
CA THR A 316 -6.44 -13.43 -6.93
C THR A 316 -6.83 -14.81 -7.47
N SER A 317 -6.45 -15.13 -8.71
CA SER A 317 -6.69 -16.44 -9.32
C SER A 317 -6.07 -17.60 -8.53
N TYR A 318 -4.89 -17.38 -7.93
CA TYR A 318 -4.28 -18.37 -7.05
C TYR A 318 -5.09 -18.59 -5.77
N LEU A 319 -5.53 -17.52 -5.12
CA LEU A 319 -6.32 -17.62 -3.89
C LEU A 319 -7.64 -18.34 -4.13
N ILE A 320 -8.32 -18.07 -5.26
CA ILE A 320 -9.54 -18.78 -5.67
C ILE A 320 -9.24 -20.27 -5.83
N LYS A 321 -8.21 -20.62 -6.61
CA LYS A 321 -7.83 -22.00 -6.82
C LYS A 321 -7.41 -22.74 -5.54
N LEU A 322 -6.69 -22.05 -4.65
CA LEU A 322 -6.32 -22.60 -3.35
C LEU A 322 -7.57 -22.85 -2.49
N SER A 323 -8.54 -21.94 -2.51
CA SER A 323 -9.78 -22.08 -1.72
C SER A 323 -10.59 -23.33 -2.10
N GLU A 324 -10.54 -23.77 -3.37
CA GLU A 324 -11.19 -24.98 -3.86
C GLU A 324 -10.57 -26.28 -3.34
N GLN A 325 -9.32 -26.21 -2.83
CA GLN A 325 -8.56 -27.34 -2.30
C GLN A 325 -8.53 -27.41 -0.77
N LEU A 326 -9.13 -26.40 -0.09
CA LEU A 326 -9.15 -26.34 1.37
C LEU A 326 -10.25 -27.23 1.94
N GLU A 327 -9.87 -28.13 2.83
CA GLU A 327 -10.78 -29.04 3.58
C GLU A 327 -11.22 -28.42 4.93
N THR A 328 -10.99 -27.14 5.16
CA THR A 328 -11.32 -26.43 6.40
C THR A 328 -12.16 -25.17 6.10
N SER A 329 -12.68 -24.53 7.14
CA SER A 329 -13.46 -23.28 7.00
C SER A 329 -12.57 -22.11 6.56
N TRP A 330 -12.98 -21.41 5.53
CA TRP A 330 -12.22 -20.30 4.97
C TRP A 330 -13.09 -19.11 4.54
N ALA A 331 -12.47 -17.95 4.44
CA ALA A 331 -13.02 -16.77 3.79
C ALA A 331 -12.02 -16.21 2.77
N LEU A 332 -12.53 -15.54 1.73
CA LEU A 332 -11.73 -14.93 0.66
C LEU A 332 -12.02 -13.44 0.55
N LEU A 333 -10.99 -12.62 0.69
CA LEU A 333 -11.06 -11.17 0.55
C LEU A 333 -10.22 -10.71 -0.65
N VAL A 334 -10.91 -10.21 -1.67
CA VAL A 334 -10.33 -9.72 -2.91
C VAL A 334 -10.84 -8.32 -3.26
N GLY A 335 -10.28 -7.68 -4.28
CA GLY A 335 -10.68 -6.34 -4.69
C GLY A 335 -12.18 -6.16 -4.98
N SER A 336 -12.82 -7.17 -5.55
CA SER A 336 -14.26 -7.18 -5.86
C SER A 336 -15.18 -7.45 -4.67
N THR A 337 -14.67 -7.85 -3.49
CA THR A 337 -15.47 -8.11 -2.30
C THR A 337 -16.16 -6.83 -1.82
N PRO A 338 -17.52 -6.80 -1.72
CA PRO A 338 -18.26 -5.61 -1.28
C PRO A 338 -17.86 -5.16 0.13
N THR A 339 -17.78 -3.85 0.37
CA THR A 339 -17.31 -3.27 1.65
C THR A 339 -18.08 -3.80 2.86
N LYS A 340 -19.40 -3.96 2.76
CA LYS A 340 -20.24 -4.52 3.84
C LYS A 340 -19.83 -5.95 4.18
N GLN A 341 -19.57 -6.76 3.16
CA GLN A 341 -19.18 -8.16 3.32
C GLN A 341 -17.76 -8.28 3.93
N ARG A 342 -16.85 -7.37 3.57
CA ARG A 342 -15.50 -7.30 4.18
C ARG A 342 -15.57 -7.19 5.69
N GLY A 343 -16.38 -6.25 6.20
CA GLY A 343 -16.57 -6.07 7.65
C GLY A 343 -17.12 -7.32 8.34
N GLN A 344 -18.04 -8.03 7.67
CA GLN A 344 -18.58 -9.28 8.22
C GLN A 344 -17.53 -10.40 8.25
N PHE A 345 -16.75 -10.59 7.17
CA PHE A 345 -15.68 -11.60 7.14
C PHE A 345 -14.65 -11.39 8.26
N ILE A 346 -14.30 -10.12 8.52
CA ILE A 346 -13.37 -9.79 9.60
C ILE A 346 -13.95 -10.18 10.97
N LYS A 347 -15.20 -9.79 11.25
CA LYS A 347 -15.88 -10.14 12.51
C LYS A 347 -15.97 -11.65 12.69
N ASP A 348 -16.31 -12.38 11.64
CA ASP A 348 -16.43 -13.83 11.66
C ASP A 348 -15.07 -14.52 11.85
N PHE A 349 -14.00 -14.00 11.24
CA PHE A 349 -12.64 -14.49 11.46
C PHE A 349 -12.17 -14.23 12.90
N GLN A 350 -12.39 -13.02 13.42
CA GLN A 350 -12.06 -12.68 14.81
C GLN A 350 -12.85 -13.53 15.83
N ALA A 351 -14.04 -13.98 15.47
CA ALA A 351 -14.87 -14.89 16.27
C ALA A 351 -14.50 -16.38 16.10
N GLY A 352 -13.45 -16.71 15.33
CA GLY A 352 -13.01 -18.09 15.11
C GLY A 352 -13.87 -18.93 14.19
N LYS A 353 -14.81 -18.32 13.42
CA LYS A 353 -15.67 -19.05 12.47
C LYS A 353 -14.93 -19.58 11.25
N PHE A 354 -13.82 -18.94 10.89
CA PHE A 354 -12.93 -19.34 9.81
C PHE A 354 -11.56 -19.68 10.35
N LYS A 355 -11.00 -20.79 9.90
CA LYS A 355 -9.62 -21.19 10.19
C LYS A 355 -8.64 -20.48 9.27
N VAL A 356 -8.99 -20.33 7.99
CA VAL A 356 -8.14 -19.74 6.95
C VAL A 356 -8.76 -18.47 6.40
N PHE A 357 -7.99 -17.38 6.37
CA PHE A 357 -8.39 -16.17 5.68
C PHE A 357 -7.47 -15.91 4.50
N LEU A 358 -7.99 -16.09 3.29
CA LEU A 358 -7.30 -15.84 2.04
C LEU A 358 -7.47 -14.36 1.66
N ILE A 359 -6.36 -13.64 1.49
CA ILE A 359 -6.41 -12.20 1.27
C ILE A 359 -5.49 -11.81 0.11
N ASN A 360 -6.05 -11.11 -0.88
CA ASN A 360 -5.21 -10.45 -1.87
C ASN A 360 -4.47 -9.27 -1.22
N ILE A 361 -3.14 -9.19 -1.40
CA ILE A 361 -2.28 -8.18 -0.75
C ILE A 361 -2.80 -6.75 -1.00
N ASP A 362 -3.27 -6.45 -2.21
CA ASP A 362 -3.78 -5.12 -2.54
C ASP A 362 -5.16 -4.83 -1.90
N ALA A 363 -5.99 -5.85 -1.71
CA ALA A 363 -7.24 -5.74 -0.97
C ALA A 363 -7.03 -5.65 0.54
N GLY A 364 -5.98 -6.30 1.06
CA GLY A 364 -5.60 -6.28 2.48
C GLY A 364 -5.01 -4.97 2.98
N LYS A 365 -4.76 -3.98 2.12
CA LYS A 365 -4.29 -2.63 2.52
C LYS A 365 -5.35 -1.84 3.30
N GLU A 366 -6.58 -2.25 3.22
CA GLU A 366 -7.71 -1.56 3.84
C GLU A 366 -7.75 -1.83 5.35
N ALA A 367 -8.34 -0.93 6.12
CA ALA A 367 -8.35 -0.88 7.59
C ALA A 367 -8.93 -2.17 8.24
N LEU A 368 -8.17 -3.27 8.20
CA LEU A 368 -8.53 -4.55 8.77
C LEU A 368 -7.77 -4.77 10.09
N THR A 369 -8.42 -5.26 11.11
CA THR A 369 -7.78 -5.80 12.30
C THR A 369 -7.95 -7.32 12.30
N LEU A 370 -6.85 -8.06 12.26
CA LEU A 370 -6.83 -9.51 12.09
C LEU A 370 -5.93 -10.15 13.17
N ASP A 371 -6.02 -9.62 14.38
CA ASP A 371 -5.17 -10.00 15.52
C ASP A 371 -5.55 -11.36 16.16
N ALA A 372 -6.56 -12.04 15.62
CA ALA A 372 -6.86 -13.43 15.97
C ALA A 372 -5.90 -14.43 15.27
N ALA A 373 -5.24 -14.03 14.18
CA ALA A 373 -4.32 -14.91 13.48
C ALA A 373 -3.02 -15.14 14.26
N GLU A 374 -2.58 -16.38 14.34
CA GLU A 374 -1.29 -16.76 14.95
C GLU A 374 -0.18 -16.81 13.88
N THR A 375 -0.53 -17.22 12.67
CA THR A 375 0.40 -17.36 11.55
C THR A 375 -0.09 -16.64 10.30
N THR A 376 0.85 -16.00 9.60
CA THR A 376 0.62 -15.42 8.28
C THR A 376 1.56 -16.03 7.26
N ILE A 377 1.02 -16.48 6.13
CA ILE A 377 1.78 -17.08 5.03
C ILE A 377 1.73 -16.14 3.83
N PHE A 378 2.90 -15.70 3.36
CA PHE A 378 3.04 -15.01 2.08
C PHE A 378 3.45 -16.01 1.01
N THR A 379 2.57 -16.23 0.05
CA THR A 379 2.83 -17.16 -1.07
C THR A 379 3.70 -16.52 -2.14
N ASP A 380 3.59 -15.21 -2.28
CA ASP A 380 4.42 -14.36 -3.12
C ASP A 380 4.44 -12.93 -2.58
N LYS A 381 5.55 -12.23 -2.72
CA LYS A 381 5.69 -10.81 -2.37
C LYS A 381 6.16 -10.01 -3.59
N PHE A 382 5.60 -8.82 -3.77
CA PHE A 382 6.03 -7.91 -4.84
C PHE A 382 5.69 -6.47 -4.47
N PRO A 383 6.51 -5.48 -4.87
CA PRO A 383 6.27 -4.07 -4.55
C PRO A 383 4.86 -3.56 -4.92
N PRO A 384 4.41 -2.47 -4.30
CA PRO A 384 5.19 -1.59 -3.40
C PRO A 384 5.35 -2.15 -1.98
N ILE A 385 6.54 -1.94 -1.39
CA ILE A 385 6.90 -2.45 -0.04
C ILE A 385 5.90 -1.97 1.01
N GLY A 386 5.48 -0.71 0.95
CA GLY A 386 4.48 -0.16 1.87
C GLY A 386 3.16 -0.96 1.91
N SER A 387 2.80 -1.63 0.82
CA SER A 387 1.63 -2.51 0.79
C SER A 387 1.85 -3.80 1.57
N ILE A 388 3.07 -4.34 1.49
CA ILE A 388 3.47 -5.54 2.23
C ILE A 388 3.53 -5.20 3.71
N GLU A 389 4.20 -4.11 4.09
CA GLU A 389 4.28 -3.63 5.47
C GLU A 389 2.88 -3.36 6.05
N GLN A 390 1.99 -2.74 5.26
CA GLN A 390 0.60 -2.52 5.67
C GLN A 390 -0.15 -3.84 5.87
N ALA A 391 0.01 -4.83 4.98
CA ALA A 391 -0.58 -6.14 5.15
C ALA A 391 -0.04 -6.82 6.43
N GLU A 392 1.27 -6.78 6.65
CA GLU A 392 1.91 -7.33 7.85
C GLU A 392 1.49 -6.64 9.14
N ASP A 393 1.06 -5.40 9.09
CA ASP A 393 0.62 -4.66 10.27
C ASP A 393 -0.83 -5.01 10.68
N ARG A 394 -1.60 -5.73 9.84
CA ARG A 394 -3.01 -6.05 10.11
C ARG A 394 -3.23 -7.11 11.18
N PHE A 395 -2.27 -7.98 11.37
CA PHE A 395 -2.35 -9.07 12.36
C PHE A 395 -1.59 -8.80 13.66
N ILE A 396 -0.99 -7.62 13.80
CA ILE A 396 -0.36 -7.22 15.06
C ILE A 396 -1.43 -7.05 16.12
N ALA A 397 -1.16 -7.54 17.34
CA ALA A 397 -2.06 -7.40 18.48
C ALA A 397 -2.53 -5.95 18.68
N SER A 398 -3.82 -5.76 18.88
CA SER A 398 -4.44 -4.44 19.09
C SER A 398 -4.37 -3.96 20.53
N THR A 399 -4.19 -4.90 21.49
CA THR A 399 -4.07 -4.64 22.93
C THR A 399 -2.97 -5.49 23.52
N GLU A 400 -2.45 -5.07 24.69
CA GLU A 400 -1.42 -5.81 25.44
C GLU A 400 -1.91 -7.21 25.83
N GLU A 401 -3.18 -7.36 26.20
CA GLU A 401 -3.81 -8.63 26.54
C GLU A 401 -3.79 -9.66 25.38
N LYS A 402 -3.79 -9.18 24.15
CA LYS A 402 -3.73 -10.01 22.92
C LYS A 402 -2.30 -10.28 22.43
N ALA A 403 -1.31 -9.67 23.06
CA ALA A 403 0.09 -9.75 22.63
C ALA A 403 0.86 -10.98 23.16
N HIS A 404 0.16 -11.98 23.69
CA HIS A 404 0.78 -13.09 24.41
C HIS A 404 1.61 -14.05 23.53
N LYS A 405 1.49 -14.00 22.21
CA LYS A 405 2.24 -14.87 21.28
C LYS A 405 2.97 -14.04 20.22
N ALA A 406 4.22 -14.39 19.96
CA ALA A 406 4.94 -13.88 18.81
C ALA A 406 4.22 -14.27 17.51
N HIS A 407 3.98 -13.31 16.64
CA HIS A 407 3.32 -13.58 15.37
C HIS A 407 4.29 -14.18 14.35
N LYS A 408 3.96 -15.35 13.81
CA LYS A 408 4.78 -16.08 12.84
C LYS A 408 4.44 -15.64 11.42
N ILE A 409 5.45 -15.17 10.69
CA ILE A 409 5.35 -14.79 9.28
C ILE A 409 6.16 -15.79 8.47
N ILE A 410 5.49 -16.54 7.61
CA ILE A 410 6.10 -17.53 6.73
C ILE A 410 6.16 -16.98 5.32
N GLU A 411 7.36 -17.00 4.73
CA GLU A 411 7.61 -16.55 3.37
C GLU A 411 7.97 -17.74 2.49
N LEU A 412 7.08 -18.10 1.56
CA LEU A 412 7.31 -19.21 0.63
C LEU A 412 8.02 -18.73 -0.63
N MET A 413 9.14 -19.33 -0.96
CA MET A 413 9.88 -19.02 -2.17
C MET A 413 10.37 -20.28 -2.86
N ILE A 414 10.47 -20.24 -4.19
CA ILE A 414 11.05 -21.30 -5.00
C ILE A 414 12.57 -21.11 -5.07
N ALA A 415 13.30 -22.08 -4.57
CA ALA A 415 14.76 -22.07 -4.48
C ALA A 415 15.43 -21.94 -5.86
N ASP A 416 16.59 -21.30 -5.91
CA ASP A 416 17.44 -21.11 -7.09
C ASP A 416 16.76 -20.44 -8.30
N THR A 417 15.70 -19.64 -8.02
CA THR A 417 14.94 -18.91 -9.03
C THR A 417 14.94 -17.41 -8.75
N PHE A 418 14.41 -16.63 -9.70
CA PHE A 418 14.22 -15.20 -9.47
C PHE A 418 13.16 -14.90 -8.39
N ASP A 419 12.26 -15.84 -8.09
CA ASP A 419 11.31 -15.74 -6.98
C ASP A 419 12.05 -15.56 -5.64
N GLU A 420 13.09 -16.34 -5.36
CA GLU A 420 13.95 -16.16 -4.19
C GLU A 420 14.70 -14.82 -4.21
N GLN A 421 15.13 -14.35 -5.38
CA GLN A 421 15.85 -13.08 -5.52
C GLN A 421 14.94 -11.89 -5.22
N ILE A 422 13.64 -11.95 -5.57
CA ILE A 422 12.66 -10.90 -5.24
C ILE A 422 12.65 -10.64 -3.74
N TYR A 423 12.63 -11.67 -2.90
CA TYR A 423 12.65 -11.50 -1.44
C TYR A 423 13.93 -10.80 -0.96
N LYS A 424 15.09 -11.16 -1.49
CA LYS A 424 16.37 -10.49 -1.18
C LYS A 424 16.39 -9.02 -1.61
N LEU A 425 15.73 -8.69 -2.72
CA LEU A 425 15.62 -7.31 -3.21
C LEU A 425 14.64 -6.49 -2.35
N LEU A 426 13.54 -7.09 -1.90
CA LEU A 426 12.58 -6.47 -0.99
C LEU A 426 13.22 -6.14 0.37
N GLU A 427 14.06 -7.01 0.91
CA GLU A 427 14.84 -6.74 2.13
C GLU A 427 15.75 -5.51 1.99
N LYS A 428 16.31 -5.32 0.81
CA LYS A 428 17.11 -4.14 0.45
C LYS A 428 16.25 -2.93 0.07
N ARG A 429 14.94 -2.98 0.30
CA ARG A 429 13.95 -1.93 -0.02
C ARG A 429 13.98 -1.47 -1.48
N LYS A 430 14.26 -2.38 -2.41
CA LYS A 430 14.30 -2.07 -3.84
C LYS A 430 12.90 -1.82 -4.42
N SER A 431 12.82 -0.83 -5.31
CA SER A 431 11.58 -0.45 -5.99
C SER A 431 11.14 -1.50 -7.02
N GLU A 432 9.90 -1.40 -7.50
CA GLU A 432 9.40 -2.23 -8.61
C GLU A 432 10.29 -2.12 -9.85
N THR A 433 10.72 -0.91 -10.21
CA THR A 433 11.64 -0.66 -11.32
C THR A 433 12.99 -1.36 -11.12
N ASP A 434 13.53 -1.32 -9.90
CA ASP A 434 14.77 -2.03 -9.58
C ASP A 434 14.61 -3.54 -9.75
N ILE A 435 13.49 -4.12 -9.31
CA ILE A 435 13.22 -5.55 -9.45
C ILE A 435 13.11 -5.94 -10.94
N ILE A 436 12.42 -5.14 -11.75
CA ILE A 436 12.33 -5.37 -13.20
C ILE A 436 13.70 -5.32 -13.86
N ASN A 437 14.56 -4.35 -13.49
CA ASN A 437 15.92 -4.24 -13.99
C ASN A 437 16.80 -5.41 -13.58
N ASN A 438 16.73 -5.84 -12.32
CA ASN A 438 17.42 -7.02 -11.82
C ASN A 438 16.95 -8.30 -12.53
N TYR A 439 15.66 -8.44 -12.82
CA TYR A 439 15.15 -9.56 -13.59
C TYR A 439 15.72 -9.60 -15.01
N ASN A 440 15.81 -8.46 -15.68
CA ASN A 440 16.47 -8.38 -16.99
C ASN A 440 17.93 -8.85 -16.95
N GLN A 441 18.66 -8.43 -15.91
CA GLN A 441 20.03 -8.87 -15.72
C GLN A 441 20.13 -10.37 -15.45
N TYR A 442 19.29 -10.89 -14.56
CA TYR A 442 19.19 -12.32 -14.24
C TYR A 442 18.96 -13.17 -15.51
N ILE A 443 18.00 -12.78 -16.36
CA ILE A 443 17.73 -13.48 -17.61
C ILE A 443 18.94 -13.45 -18.56
N LYS A 444 19.63 -12.31 -18.67
CA LYS A 444 20.84 -12.21 -19.50
C LYS A 444 21.98 -13.14 -19.01
N GLU A 445 22.17 -13.21 -17.70
CA GLU A 445 23.18 -14.08 -17.08
C GLU A 445 22.85 -15.57 -17.28
N ARG A 446 21.60 -15.98 -17.08
CA ARG A 446 21.13 -17.35 -17.32
C ARG A 446 21.33 -17.77 -18.78
N ARG A 447 21.01 -16.91 -19.74
CA ARG A 447 21.22 -17.19 -21.19
C ARG A 447 22.69 -17.33 -21.55
N LYS A 448 23.57 -16.52 -20.96
CA LYS A 448 25.03 -16.65 -21.17
C LYS A 448 25.56 -17.97 -20.62
N SER A 449 25.15 -18.37 -19.41
CA SER A 449 25.57 -19.62 -18.78
C SER A 449 25.12 -20.88 -19.57
N ASN A 450 23.99 -20.78 -20.28
CA ASN A 450 23.43 -21.87 -21.08
C ASN A 450 23.91 -21.85 -22.54
N GLY A 451 24.93 -21.05 -22.89
CA GLY A 451 25.59 -21.09 -24.19
C GLY A 451 24.82 -20.42 -25.36
N HIS A 452 23.76 -19.69 -25.08
CA HIS A 452 23.01 -18.96 -26.10
C HIS A 452 23.70 -17.63 -26.45
N LYS A 453 24.27 -17.52 -27.65
CA LYS A 453 24.73 -16.26 -28.21
C LYS A 453 23.53 -15.30 -28.31
N SER A 454 23.65 -14.08 -27.77
CA SER A 454 22.62 -13.06 -27.75
C SER A 454 22.24 -12.61 -29.16
N THR A 455 21.21 -13.20 -29.74
CA THR A 455 20.47 -12.54 -30.82
C THR A 455 19.35 -11.72 -30.17
N VAL A 456 19.62 -10.45 -29.92
CA VAL A 456 18.59 -9.47 -29.57
C VAL A 456 17.79 -9.22 -30.84
N PRO A 457 16.48 -9.46 -30.91
CA PRO A 457 15.68 -8.90 -31.98
C PRO A 457 15.63 -7.39 -31.75
N VAL A 458 16.22 -6.63 -32.65
CA VAL A 458 16.05 -5.18 -32.73
C VAL A 458 14.54 -4.93 -32.87
N SER A 459 14.00 -4.12 -31.98
CA SER A 459 12.62 -3.66 -31.97
C SER A 459 12.16 -3.22 -33.35
N GLY A 460 11.28 -4.00 -33.96
CA GLY A 460 10.56 -3.60 -35.16
C GLY A 460 9.70 -2.38 -34.86
N SER A 461 9.87 -1.35 -35.64
CA SER A 461 9.06 -0.15 -35.72
C SER A 461 7.59 -0.53 -35.95
N TYR A 462 6.71 -0.26 -34.97
CA TYR A 462 5.28 -0.27 -35.20
C TYR A 462 4.89 0.97 -36.01
N GLN A 463 4.63 0.78 -37.32
CA GLN A 463 3.81 1.71 -38.11
C GLN A 463 2.37 1.60 -37.55
N ARG A 464 1.81 2.75 -37.16
CA ARG A 464 0.38 2.88 -36.89
C ARG A 464 -0.36 2.67 -38.24
N ALA A 465 -1.22 1.67 -38.31
CA ALA A 465 -2.31 1.64 -39.27
C ALA A 465 -3.49 2.43 -38.68
N VAL A 466 -4.10 3.23 -39.50
CA VAL A 466 -5.19 4.22 -39.34
C VAL A 466 -6.41 3.69 -38.60
#